data_bc46122893add46c6b6669b01372fe56
#
_entry.id   bc46122893add46c6b6669b01372fe56
#
_cell.length_a   1.000
_cell.length_b   1.000
_cell.length_c   1.000
_cell.angle_alpha   90.00
_cell.angle_beta   90.00
_cell.angle_gamma   90.00
#
_symmetry.space_group_name_H-M   'P 1'
#
loop_
_entity.id
_entity.type
_entity.pdbx_description
1 polymer ?
#
loop_
_entity_poly.entity_id
_entity_poly.type
_entity_poly.pdbx_seq_one_letter_code
_entity_poly.pdbx_strand_id
1 'polypeptide(L)'
;MKACLEDLVKRHKRAADDLKLASITADGQTVTIKSQEKAPALINYVCDPYGCIIDMQRGTADDVKISGTGPYIVQSLTPTEIVLTKNPAYWGGRVKTDKVIVRSIPDGDTLTMALQNGEIDATQGLPYASLPLFTGNAKFKVASANTSRVFQACLNFTTPVLQEPAVRKAIAMAIDKDKFTSVLLNGNGTPAVGPFPANMPCGGDAVHTDAYNAEQAKKLLREAGWTDTDGNGYVDKNGQDLTVRWLTYTSRQELPLLAEAAQAFLKEVGIRAEVNATDNYNDFLKRGDWDIYAKAFVAAPTGDPQYYFTTHVLDSSSYNSGHYHNERVEELTRQLRGEFDPAARSRLAVQISQQLLDDNAFIYASHLKMSFVMKSNIKGFTAHPSDYYEITSDLEV
;
A
#
# COMPACT_ATOMS: atom_id res chain seq x y z
N MET A 1 16.42 2.72 -24.19
CA MET A 1 15.09 2.23 -23.80
C MET A 1 14.89 0.76 -24.19
N LYS A 2 14.98 0.35 -25.48
CA LYS A 2 14.79 -1.05 -25.89
C LYS A 2 15.62 -2.02 -25.04
N ALA A 3 16.95 -1.92 -25.05
CA ALA A 3 17.82 -2.80 -24.27
C ALA A 3 17.50 -2.83 -22.77
N CYS A 4 17.10 -1.68 -22.20
CA CYS A 4 16.74 -1.57 -20.80
C CYS A 4 15.46 -2.36 -20.49
N LEU A 5 14.40 -2.25 -21.31
CA LEU A 5 13.17 -2.99 -21.12
C LEU A 5 13.33 -4.50 -21.41
N GLU A 6 14.17 -4.87 -22.38
CA GLU A 6 14.51 -6.28 -22.63
C GLU A 6 15.29 -6.92 -21.47
N ASP A 7 16.19 -6.17 -20.82
CA ASP A 7 16.90 -6.63 -19.62
C ASP A 7 15.97 -6.69 -18.41
N LEU A 8 15.08 -5.70 -18.24
CA LEU A 8 14.08 -5.66 -17.16
C LEU A 8 13.25 -6.93 -17.12
N VAL A 9 12.65 -7.35 -18.23
CA VAL A 9 11.79 -8.55 -18.25
C VAL A 9 12.55 -9.86 -18.06
N LYS A 10 13.87 -9.87 -18.27
CA LYS A 10 14.71 -11.05 -17.97
C LYS A 10 15.01 -11.17 -16.48
N ARG A 11 15.14 -10.05 -15.77
CA ARG A 11 15.57 -10.01 -14.38
C ARG A 11 14.43 -9.88 -13.39
N HIS A 12 13.33 -9.23 -13.77
CA HIS A 12 12.24 -8.88 -12.87
C HIS A 12 10.97 -9.63 -13.24
N LYS A 13 10.65 -10.68 -12.46
CA LYS A 13 9.51 -11.58 -12.73
C LYS A 13 8.19 -10.82 -12.89
N ARG A 14 7.87 -9.87 -11.98
CA ARG A 14 6.64 -9.09 -12.07
C ARG A 14 6.59 -8.26 -13.37
N ALA A 15 7.67 -7.62 -13.78
CA ALA A 15 7.71 -6.88 -15.03
C ALA A 15 7.48 -7.80 -16.25
N ALA A 16 8.01 -9.01 -16.22
CA ALA A 16 7.76 -9.99 -17.29
C ALA A 16 6.29 -10.41 -17.33
N ASP A 17 5.68 -10.65 -16.18
CA ASP A 17 4.27 -11.05 -16.05
C ASP A 17 3.30 -9.92 -16.43
N ASP A 18 3.64 -8.67 -16.11
CA ASP A 18 2.82 -7.49 -16.40
C ASP A 18 2.92 -7.06 -17.87
N LEU A 19 4.13 -6.98 -18.41
CA LEU A 19 4.38 -6.46 -19.75
C LEU A 19 4.13 -7.51 -20.85
N LYS A 20 4.35 -8.79 -20.57
CA LYS A 20 4.19 -9.93 -21.50
C LYS A 20 4.68 -9.59 -22.91
N LEU A 21 5.92 -9.15 -23.03
CA LEU A 21 6.46 -8.61 -24.27
C LEU A 21 6.54 -9.68 -25.37
N ALA A 22 5.94 -9.38 -26.52
CA ALA A 22 6.15 -10.14 -27.76
C ALA A 22 7.39 -9.63 -28.51
N SER A 23 7.54 -8.30 -28.61
CA SER A 23 8.72 -7.68 -29.23
C SER A 23 8.88 -6.22 -28.81
N ILE A 24 10.13 -5.75 -28.85
CA ILE A 24 10.48 -4.33 -28.78
C ILE A 24 11.37 -4.00 -29.97
N THR A 25 10.98 -3.01 -30.76
CA THR A 25 11.81 -2.49 -31.86
C THR A 25 12.12 -1.02 -31.60
N ALA A 26 13.27 -0.57 -32.09
CA ALA A 26 13.69 0.82 -32.05
C ALA A 26 14.17 1.25 -33.42
N ASP A 27 13.62 2.39 -33.88
CA ASP A 27 14.03 3.05 -35.13
C ASP A 27 14.13 4.55 -34.88
N GLY A 28 15.36 5.05 -34.87
CA GLY A 28 15.69 6.41 -34.49
C GLY A 28 15.17 6.74 -33.08
N GLN A 29 14.25 7.68 -32.97
CA GLN A 29 13.63 8.10 -31.70
C GLN A 29 12.33 7.32 -31.38
N THR A 30 11.92 6.43 -32.28
CA THR A 30 10.68 5.65 -32.08
C THR A 30 10.97 4.31 -31.46
N VAL A 31 10.28 4.00 -30.38
CA VAL A 31 10.27 2.68 -29.74
C VAL A 31 8.87 2.08 -29.87
N THR A 32 8.80 0.91 -30.48
CA THR A 32 7.53 0.16 -30.60
C THR A 32 7.56 -1.04 -29.68
N ILE A 33 6.59 -1.11 -28.78
CA ILE A 33 6.40 -2.21 -27.83
C ILE A 33 5.15 -3.00 -28.24
N LYS A 34 5.30 -4.31 -28.41
CA LYS A 34 4.17 -5.22 -28.65
C LYS A 34 4.05 -6.21 -27.52
N SER A 35 2.86 -6.33 -26.96
CA SER A 35 2.51 -7.37 -25.99
C SER A 35 2.05 -8.64 -26.71
N GLN A 36 2.15 -9.79 -26.05
CA GLN A 36 1.69 -11.10 -26.53
C GLN A 36 0.15 -11.20 -26.58
N GLU A 37 -0.52 -10.41 -25.74
CA GLU A 37 -1.98 -10.36 -25.62
C GLU A 37 -2.47 -8.91 -25.54
N LYS A 38 -3.79 -8.70 -25.49
CA LYS A 38 -4.38 -7.38 -25.19
C LYS A 38 -3.86 -6.88 -23.84
N ALA A 39 -3.27 -5.70 -23.80
CA ALA A 39 -2.63 -5.12 -22.63
C ALA A 39 -3.03 -3.65 -22.47
N PRO A 40 -4.28 -3.34 -22.08
CA PRO A 40 -4.74 -1.96 -21.87
C PRO A 40 -3.93 -1.21 -20.83
N ALA A 41 -3.41 -1.89 -19.81
CA ALA A 41 -2.56 -1.31 -18.76
C ALA A 41 -1.07 -1.24 -19.13
N LEU A 42 -0.66 -1.54 -20.37
CA LEU A 42 0.75 -1.59 -20.80
C LEU A 42 1.50 -0.28 -20.47
N ILE A 43 0.87 0.86 -20.80
CA ILE A 43 1.49 2.17 -20.56
C ILE A 43 1.67 2.44 -19.06
N ASN A 44 0.71 2.02 -18.24
CA ASN A 44 0.78 2.13 -16.79
C ASN A 44 1.92 1.29 -16.24
N TYR A 45 2.09 0.07 -16.72
CA TYR A 45 3.17 -0.80 -16.28
C TYR A 45 4.57 -0.27 -16.65
N VAL A 46 4.76 0.35 -17.84
CA VAL A 46 6.04 1.01 -18.14
C VAL A 46 6.31 2.26 -17.29
N CYS A 47 5.28 2.85 -16.67
CA CYS A 47 5.42 3.96 -15.73
C CYS A 47 5.65 3.50 -14.27
N ASP A 48 5.57 2.21 -13.97
CA ASP A 48 5.88 1.67 -12.64
C ASP A 48 7.38 1.92 -12.32
N PRO A 49 7.77 2.17 -11.05
CA PRO A 49 9.16 2.39 -10.67
C PRO A 49 10.16 1.35 -11.17
N TYR A 50 9.77 0.10 -11.36
CA TYR A 50 10.65 -0.90 -11.98
C TYR A 50 10.99 -0.57 -13.44
N GLY A 51 10.16 0.21 -14.13
CA GLY A 51 10.33 0.63 -15.52
C GLY A 51 11.35 1.74 -15.75
N CYS A 52 12.12 2.13 -14.74
CA CYS A 52 13.14 3.17 -14.86
C CYS A 52 14.09 2.90 -16.04
N ILE A 53 14.28 3.90 -16.89
CA ILE A 53 15.19 3.80 -18.04
C ILE A 53 16.60 4.19 -17.61
N ILE A 54 17.54 3.27 -17.80
CA ILE A 54 18.97 3.46 -17.50
C ILE A 54 19.82 3.27 -18.74
N ASP A 55 21.04 3.83 -18.72
CA ASP A 55 22.02 3.64 -19.76
C ASP A 55 22.73 2.29 -19.61
N MET A 56 22.29 1.31 -20.39
CA MET A 56 22.82 -0.04 -20.36
C MET A 56 24.29 -0.15 -20.79
N GLN A 57 24.84 0.86 -21.50
CA GLN A 57 26.24 0.86 -21.95
C GLN A 57 27.20 1.17 -20.78
N ARG A 58 26.73 1.91 -19.77
CA ARG A 58 27.51 2.21 -18.57
C ARG A 58 27.50 1.09 -17.53
N GLY A 59 26.71 0.05 -17.79
CA GLY A 59 26.61 -1.13 -16.94
C GLY A 59 25.70 -0.94 -15.74
N THR A 60 25.37 -2.05 -15.10
CA THR A 60 24.50 -2.15 -13.91
C THR A 60 25.23 -2.81 -12.74
N ALA A 61 26.53 -3.02 -12.84
CA ALA A 61 27.31 -3.79 -11.88
C ALA A 61 27.63 -3.01 -10.59
N ASP A 62 27.45 -1.69 -10.61
CA ASP A 62 27.71 -0.80 -9.46
C ASP A 62 26.48 0.08 -9.26
N ASP A 63 25.73 -0.19 -8.20
CA ASP A 63 24.47 0.49 -7.87
C ASP A 63 24.62 2.01 -7.73
N VAL A 64 25.83 2.50 -7.41
CA VAL A 64 26.12 3.93 -7.30
C VAL A 64 26.35 4.60 -8.66
N LYS A 65 26.80 3.85 -9.68
CA LYS A 65 27.15 4.38 -10.99
C LYS A 65 26.06 4.22 -12.06
N ILE A 66 24.85 3.88 -11.66
CA ILE A 66 23.74 3.79 -12.59
C ILE A 66 23.45 5.17 -13.20
N SER A 67 23.48 5.25 -14.53
CA SER A 67 23.13 6.45 -15.27
C SER A 67 21.65 6.39 -15.67
N GLY A 68 20.81 7.14 -14.96
CA GLY A 68 19.37 7.28 -15.24
C GLY A 68 19.06 8.56 -16.03
N THR A 69 17.76 8.82 -16.19
CA THR A 69 17.22 9.99 -16.90
C THR A 69 16.69 11.08 -15.96
N GLY A 70 16.90 10.92 -14.65
CA GLY A 70 16.35 11.79 -13.61
C GLY A 70 17.05 13.13 -13.45
N PRO A 71 16.47 14.03 -12.62
CA PRO A 71 17.02 15.37 -12.37
C PRO A 71 18.30 15.35 -11.51
N TYR A 72 18.59 14.25 -10.84
CA TYR A 72 19.75 14.12 -9.97
C TYR A 72 20.62 12.91 -10.35
N ILE A 73 21.90 13.02 -10.05
CA ILE A 73 22.91 11.97 -10.19
C ILE A 73 23.28 11.49 -8.78
N VAL A 74 23.28 10.18 -8.56
CA VAL A 74 23.75 9.58 -7.30
C VAL A 74 25.27 9.74 -7.21
N GLN A 75 25.74 10.49 -6.23
CA GLN A 75 27.15 10.70 -5.95
C GLN A 75 27.69 9.61 -5.01
N SER A 76 26.92 9.28 -3.97
CA SER A 76 27.22 8.20 -3.03
C SER A 76 25.95 7.57 -2.50
N LEU A 77 26.02 6.28 -2.18
CA LEU A 77 24.96 5.48 -1.59
C LEU A 77 25.57 4.62 -0.48
N THR A 78 25.02 4.77 0.72
CA THR A 78 25.32 3.93 1.90
C THR A 78 24.01 3.39 2.47
N PRO A 79 24.04 2.46 3.42
CA PRO A 79 22.80 1.96 4.06
C PRO A 79 21.94 3.05 4.75
N THR A 80 22.56 4.18 5.12
CA THR A 80 21.89 5.23 5.89
C THR A 80 21.82 6.59 5.21
N GLU A 81 22.52 6.78 4.07
CA GLU A 81 22.59 8.07 3.39
C GLU A 81 22.74 7.92 1.88
N ILE A 82 21.99 8.74 1.15
CA ILE A 82 22.13 8.92 -0.31
C ILE A 82 22.51 10.38 -0.56
N VAL A 83 23.62 10.63 -1.28
CA VAL A 83 24.02 11.96 -1.73
C VAL A 83 23.70 12.10 -3.22
N LEU A 84 22.89 13.08 -3.53
CA LEU A 84 22.44 13.42 -4.88
C LEU A 84 23.00 14.78 -5.29
N THR A 85 23.48 14.90 -6.52
CA THR A 85 23.89 16.17 -7.14
C THR A 85 23.04 16.43 -8.39
N LYS A 86 22.76 17.70 -8.69
CA LYS A 86 21.97 18.04 -9.86
C LYS A 86 22.56 17.46 -11.15
N ASN A 87 21.69 17.02 -12.03
CA ASN A 87 22.04 16.60 -13.38
C ASN A 87 22.01 17.82 -14.33
N PRO A 88 23.17 18.33 -14.79
CA PRO A 88 23.20 19.50 -15.66
C PRO A 88 22.63 19.23 -17.07
N ALA A 89 22.52 17.95 -17.44
CA ALA A 89 21.98 17.50 -18.73
C ALA A 89 20.53 17.00 -18.60
N TYR A 90 19.83 17.34 -17.52
CA TYR A 90 18.45 16.91 -17.32
C TYR A 90 17.53 17.46 -18.43
N TRP A 91 16.84 16.56 -19.11
CA TRP A 91 15.99 16.87 -20.26
C TRP A 91 14.71 17.65 -19.89
N GLY A 92 14.24 17.54 -18.63
CA GLY A 92 13.02 18.18 -18.15
C GLY A 92 13.18 19.63 -17.70
N GLY A 93 14.33 20.27 -17.96
CA GLY A 93 14.58 21.65 -17.66
C GLY A 93 15.58 21.89 -16.50
N ARG A 94 15.51 23.07 -15.89
CA ARG A 94 16.46 23.47 -14.84
C ARG A 94 16.15 22.75 -13.51
N VAL A 95 17.15 22.07 -12.97
CA VAL A 95 17.15 21.58 -11.59
C VAL A 95 17.55 22.72 -10.65
N LYS A 96 16.68 23.06 -9.69
CA LYS A 96 16.83 24.25 -8.84
C LYS A 96 17.80 24.06 -7.70
N THR A 97 17.81 22.87 -7.08
CA THR A 97 18.67 22.55 -5.93
C THR A 97 19.92 21.81 -6.39
N ASP A 98 21.10 22.29 -5.99
CA ASP A 98 22.37 21.72 -6.43
C ASP A 98 22.69 20.36 -5.82
N LYS A 99 22.32 20.15 -4.56
CA LYS A 99 22.62 18.94 -3.78
C LYS A 99 21.47 18.58 -2.86
N VAL A 100 21.13 17.29 -2.82
CA VAL A 100 20.15 16.72 -1.87
C VAL A 100 20.81 15.57 -1.11
N ILE A 101 20.65 15.54 0.19
CA ILE A 101 21.11 14.45 1.05
C ILE A 101 19.88 13.79 1.65
N VAL A 102 19.67 12.53 1.36
CA VAL A 102 18.60 11.71 1.95
C VAL A 102 19.18 10.85 3.05
N ARG A 103 18.66 10.97 4.28
CA ARG A 103 19.13 10.22 5.45
C ARG A 103 18.03 9.28 5.96
N SER A 104 18.41 8.07 6.31
CA SER A 104 17.53 7.14 7.02
C SER A 104 17.67 7.39 8.52
N ILE A 105 16.57 7.81 9.16
CA ILE A 105 16.45 7.99 10.61
C ILE A 105 15.24 7.16 11.06
N PRO A 106 15.43 5.89 11.44
CA PRO A 106 14.32 4.97 11.70
C PRO A 106 13.52 5.28 12.98
N ASP A 107 14.18 5.87 13.99
CA ASP A 107 13.55 6.23 15.24
C ASP A 107 12.77 7.54 15.11
N GLY A 108 11.46 7.49 15.43
CA GLY A 108 10.55 8.60 15.21
C GLY A 108 10.82 9.82 16.13
N ASP A 109 11.28 9.60 17.34
CA ASP A 109 11.61 10.68 18.26
C ASP A 109 12.90 11.38 17.83
N THR A 110 13.90 10.62 17.43
CA THR A 110 15.15 11.14 16.85
C THR A 110 14.86 11.93 15.57
N LEU A 111 13.97 11.42 14.69
CA LEU A 111 13.55 12.10 13.46
C LEU A 111 12.85 13.44 13.76
N THR A 112 11.98 13.44 14.78
CA THR A 112 11.29 14.64 15.26
C THR A 112 12.27 15.70 15.75
N MET A 113 13.22 15.29 16.60
CA MET A 113 14.26 16.19 17.14
C MET A 113 15.19 16.72 16.03
N ALA A 114 15.60 15.87 15.09
CA ALA A 114 16.47 16.29 13.98
C ALA A 114 15.82 17.40 13.14
N LEU A 115 14.50 17.30 12.87
CA LEU A 115 13.80 18.37 12.15
C LEU A 115 13.66 19.65 13.02
N GLN A 116 13.32 19.53 14.31
CA GLN A 116 13.18 20.67 15.22
C GLN A 116 14.50 21.43 15.39
N ASN A 117 15.62 20.71 15.51
CA ASN A 117 16.96 21.27 15.67
C ASN A 117 17.54 21.81 14.34
N GLY A 118 16.90 21.52 13.22
CA GLY A 118 17.35 21.96 11.89
C GLY A 118 18.49 21.14 11.30
N GLU A 119 18.74 19.95 11.84
CA GLU A 119 19.73 18.98 11.29
C GLU A 119 19.28 18.39 9.95
N ILE A 120 17.96 18.36 9.73
CA ILE A 120 17.32 18.07 8.45
C ILE A 120 16.35 19.19 8.08
N ASP A 121 16.07 19.32 6.79
CA ASP A 121 15.24 20.40 6.25
C ASP A 121 13.78 19.97 6.02
N ALA A 122 13.58 18.70 5.71
CA ALA A 122 12.29 18.11 5.42
C ALA A 122 12.28 16.61 5.78
N THR A 123 11.11 16.07 6.05
CA THR A 123 10.93 14.65 6.31
C THR A 123 9.52 14.18 5.98
N GLN A 124 9.38 12.86 5.78
CA GLN A 124 8.12 12.12 5.88
C GLN A 124 8.23 11.08 7.02
N GLY A 125 7.09 10.53 7.42
CA GLY A 125 7.07 9.42 8.38
C GLY A 125 7.28 9.83 9.83
N LEU A 126 7.08 11.11 10.18
CA LEU A 126 7.01 11.53 11.59
C LEU A 126 5.90 10.76 12.31
N PRO A 127 6.10 10.41 13.60
CA PRO A 127 5.03 9.90 14.44
C PRO A 127 3.83 10.85 14.39
N TYR A 128 2.62 10.32 14.26
CA TYR A 128 1.41 11.15 14.19
C TYR A 128 1.23 12.03 15.43
N ALA A 129 1.66 11.55 16.60
CA ALA A 129 1.68 12.32 17.84
C ALA A 129 2.61 13.54 17.80
N SER A 130 3.64 13.53 16.94
CA SER A 130 4.59 14.62 16.79
C SER A 130 4.14 15.71 15.82
N LEU A 131 3.19 15.46 14.93
CA LEU A 131 2.73 16.43 13.92
C LEU A 131 2.21 17.75 14.51
N PRO A 132 1.51 17.79 15.66
CA PRO A 132 1.10 19.04 16.30
C PRO A 132 2.25 19.99 16.65
N LEU A 133 3.46 19.50 16.84
CA LEU A 133 4.64 20.33 17.13
C LEU A 133 5.03 21.25 15.96
N PHE A 134 4.61 20.89 14.76
CA PHE A 134 4.94 21.57 13.51
C PHE A 134 3.73 22.30 12.92
N THR A 135 2.52 21.82 13.19
CA THR A 135 1.29 22.43 12.68
C THR A 135 1.05 23.78 13.35
N GLY A 136 0.87 24.83 12.54
CA GLY A 136 0.71 26.21 13.03
C GLY A 136 2.00 26.90 13.48
N ASN A 137 3.15 26.23 13.38
CA ASN A 137 4.45 26.81 13.66
C ASN A 137 5.01 27.49 12.39
N ALA A 138 5.21 28.81 12.41
CA ALA A 138 5.64 29.59 11.24
C ALA A 138 7.00 29.18 10.65
N LYS A 139 7.82 28.45 11.39
CA LYS A 139 9.11 27.92 10.92
C LYS A 139 8.96 26.69 10.01
N PHE A 140 7.80 26.04 10.06
CA PHE A 140 7.52 24.80 9.34
C PHE A 140 6.25 24.89 8.54
N LYS A 141 6.11 24.00 7.58
CA LYS A 141 4.85 23.75 6.88
C LYS A 141 4.64 22.25 6.72
N VAL A 142 3.40 21.84 6.71
CA VAL A 142 2.95 20.47 6.49
C VAL A 142 2.24 20.40 5.14
N ALA A 143 2.76 19.58 4.24
CA ALA A 143 2.12 19.27 2.96
C ALA A 143 1.54 17.86 3.02
N SER A 144 0.27 17.70 2.70
CA SER A 144 -0.40 16.38 2.76
C SER A 144 -1.11 16.06 1.47
N ALA A 145 -1.16 14.78 1.11
CA ALA A 145 -1.96 14.25 0.02
C ALA A 145 -2.62 12.92 0.41
N ASN A 146 -3.86 12.73 -0.05
CA ASN A 146 -4.49 11.42 -0.01
C ASN A 146 -3.82 10.54 -1.06
N THR A 147 -3.39 9.35 -0.67
CA THR A 147 -2.68 8.41 -1.55
C THR A 147 -3.52 7.17 -1.85
N SER A 148 -3.08 6.38 -2.82
CA SER A 148 -3.65 5.04 -3.07
C SER A 148 -3.03 3.94 -2.20
N ARG A 149 -2.24 4.30 -1.17
CA ARG A 149 -1.77 3.33 -0.19
C ARG A 149 -2.90 2.95 0.74
N VAL A 150 -3.22 1.67 0.78
CA VAL A 150 -4.23 1.10 1.65
C VAL A 150 -3.58 0.26 2.75
N PHE A 151 -4.06 0.44 3.98
CA PHE A 151 -3.81 -0.45 5.11
C PHE A 151 -4.98 -1.43 5.18
N GLN A 152 -4.67 -2.69 4.94
CA GLN A 152 -5.68 -3.75 4.93
C GLN A 152 -5.20 -4.97 5.68
N ALA A 153 -6.15 -5.78 6.15
CA ALA A 153 -5.89 -7.11 6.66
C ALA A 153 -6.56 -8.14 5.76
N CYS A 154 -5.80 -9.09 5.23
CA CYS A 154 -6.36 -10.25 4.52
C CYS A 154 -6.67 -11.37 5.50
N LEU A 155 -7.79 -12.03 5.27
CA LEU A 155 -8.21 -13.19 6.05
C LEU A 155 -7.68 -14.47 5.40
N ASN A 156 -7.21 -15.41 6.21
CA ASN A 156 -6.73 -16.69 5.73
C ASN A 156 -7.89 -17.69 5.55
N PHE A 157 -8.29 -17.91 4.31
CA PHE A 157 -9.39 -18.82 3.98
C PHE A 157 -9.10 -20.30 4.23
N THR A 158 -7.86 -20.65 4.59
CA THR A 158 -7.53 -22.01 5.04
C THR A 158 -7.78 -22.23 6.54
N THR A 159 -7.95 -21.15 7.31
CA THR A 159 -8.26 -21.21 8.74
C THR A 159 -9.72 -21.64 8.97
N PRO A 160 -9.99 -22.72 9.74
CA PRO A 160 -11.35 -23.25 9.88
C PRO A 160 -12.40 -22.21 10.33
N VAL A 161 -12.11 -21.39 11.35
CA VAL A 161 -13.05 -20.38 11.86
C VAL A 161 -13.32 -19.28 10.84
N LEU A 162 -12.37 -18.98 9.95
CA LEU A 162 -12.52 -17.98 8.89
C LEU A 162 -13.19 -18.54 7.62
N GLN A 163 -13.48 -19.83 7.56
CA GLN A 163 -14.34 -20.40 6.52
C GLN A 163 -15.82 -20.09 6.80
N GLU A 164 -16.19 -19.76 8.04
CA GLU A 164 -17.56 -19.35 8.40
C GLU A 164 -17.80 -17.88 7.95
N PRO A 165 -18.71 -17.61 6.99
CA PRO A 165 -18.98 -16.24 6.51
C PRO A 165 -19.45 -15.30 7.62
N ALA A 166 -20.23 -15.81 8.61
CA ALA A 166 -20.69 -15.03 9.74
C ALA A 166 -19.55 -14.52 10.61
N VAL A 167 -18.49 -15.33 10.81
CA VAL A 167 -17.29 -14.94 11.57
C VAL A 167 -16.53 -13.85 10.82
N ARG A 168 -16.28 -14.02 9.51
CA ARG A 168 -15.59 -12.99 8.72
C ARG A 168 -16.34 -11.66 8.72
N LYS A 169 -17.69 -11.72 8.55
CA LYS A 169 -18.54 -10.54 8.58
C LYS A 169 -18.54 -9.88 9.96
N ALA A 170 -18.61 -10.64 11.03
CA ALA A 170 -18.56 -10.12 12.40
C ALA A 170 -17.23 -9.43 12.68
N ILE A 171 -16.10 -10.01 12.25
CA ILE A 171 -14.77 -9.39 12.35
C ILE A 171 -14.74 -8.07 11.59
N ALA A 172 -15.20 -8.02 10.34
CA ALA A 172 -15.23 -6.81 9.53
C ALA A 172 -16.07 -5.69 10.15
N MET A 173 -17.24 -6.04 10.70
CA MET A 173 -18.16 -5.10 11.37
C MET A 173 -17.68 -4.65 12.75
N ALA A 174 -16.79 -5.40 13.39
CA ALA A 174 -16.23 -5.04 14.69
C ALA A 174 -15.12 -3.95 14.59
N ILE A 175 -14.49 -3.77 13.44
CA ILE A 175 -13.39 -2.80 13.28
C ILE A 175 -13.94 -1.40 13.04
N ASP A 176 -13.77 -0.52 14.04
CA ASP A 176 -14.13 0.91 13.97
C ASP A 176 -13.06 1.70 13.20
N LYS A 177 -13.25 1.81 11.87
CA LYS A 177 -12.34 2.50 10.96
C LYS A 177 -12.29 4.01 11.19
N ASP A 178 -13.42 4.61 11.58
CA ASP A 178 -13.52 6.04 11.88
C ASP A 178 -12.70 6.39 13.13
N LYS A 179 -12.86 5.60 14.20
CA LYS A 179 -12.08 5.77 15.42
C LYS A 179 -10.59 5.50 15.19
N PHE A 180 -10.27 4.48 14.41
CA PHE A 180 -8.88 4.20 14.02
C PHE A 180 -8.24 5.39 13.33
N THR A 181 -8.88 5.96 12.31
CA THR A 181 -8.31 7.07 11.52
C THR A 181 -8.33 8.42 12.24
N SER A 182 -9.42 8.75 12.94
CA SER A 182 -9.57 10.05 13.59
C SER A 182 -8.78 10.15 14.89
N VAL A 183 -8.71 9.08 15.67
CA VAL A 183 -8.09 9.08 17.01
C VAL A 183 -6.65 8.56 16.94
N LEU A 184 -6.47 7.31 16.46
CA LEU A 184 -5.15 6.67 16.53
C LEU A 184 -4.19 7.21 15.45
N LEU A 185 -4.68 7.49 14.24
CA LEU A 185 -3.88 8.13 13.20
C LEU A 185 -3.92 9.66 13.26
N ASN A 186 -4.58 10.24 14.26
CA ASN A 186 -4.71 11.70 14.42
C ASN A 186 -5.13 12.41 13.11
N GLY A 187 -6.06 11.83 12.35
CA GLY A 187 -6.55 12.33 11.07
C GLY A 187 -5.57 12.19 9.89
N ASN A 188 -4.49 11.42 10.03
CA ASN A 188 -3.54 11.14 8.94
C ASN A 188 -3.88 9.88 8.13
N GLY A 189 -5.14 9.53 8.10
CA GLY A 189 -5.74 8.49 7.27
C GLY A 189 -7.18 8.83 6.98
N THR A 190 -7.72 8.23 5.93
CA THR A 190 -9.16 8.27 5.64
C THR A 190 -9.73 6.85 5.77
N PRO A 191 -10.89 6.66 6.42
CA PRO A 191 -11.51 5.35 6.51
C PRO A 191 -11.66 4.72 5.13
N ALA A 192 -11.21 3.48 4.96
CA ALA A 192 -11.26 2.82 3.67
C ALA A 192 -12.56 2.00 3.53
N VAL A 193 -13.31 2.26 2.45
CA VAL A 193 -14.46 1.42 2.08
C VAL A 193 -13.97 0.15 1.37
N GLY A 194 -13.06 0.32 0.41
CA GLY A 194 -12.47 -0.76 -0.40
C GLY A 194 -10.99 -0.52 -0.69
N PRO A 195 -10.43 -1.20 -1.69
CA PRO A 195 -9.00 -1.09 -2.00
C PRO A 195 -8.58 0.28 -2.54
N PHE A 196 -9.49 1.02 -3.19
CA PHE A 196 -9.18 2.28 -3.85
C PHE A 196 -9.74 3.48 -3.10
N PRO A 197 -8.99 4.59 -3.01
CA PRO A 197 -9.46 5.81 -2.34
C PRO A 197 -10.53 6.53 -3.15
N ALA A 198 -11.27 7.42 -2.47
CA ALA A 198 -12.41 8.14 -3.05
C ALA A 198 -12.07 9.08 -4.24
N ASN A 199 -10.79 9.43 -4.42
CA ASN A 199 -10.33 10.22 -5.57
C ASN A 199 -10.11 9.38 -6.84
N MET A 200 -10.34 8.07 -6.79
CA MET A 200 -10.34 7.19 -7.97
C MET A 200 -11.78 6.86 -8.40
N PRO A 201 -12.08 6.76 -9.71
CA PRO A 201 -13.42 6.46 -10.21
C PRO A 201 -14.00 5.12 -9.75
N CYS A 202 -13.15 4.20 -9.30
CA CYS A 202 -13.54 2.87 -8.80
C CYS A 202 -13.41 2.75 -7.26
N GLY A 203 -13.23 3.86 -6.55
CA GLY A 203 -13.07 3.89 -5.09
C GLY A 203 -14.15 4.68 -4.37
N GLY A 204 -14.00 4.84 -3.06
CA GLY A 204 -14.94 5.56 -2.21
C GLY A 204 -16.37 5.02 -2.33
N ASP A 205 -17.32 5.90 -2.59
CA ASP A 205 -18.76 5.58 -2.66
C ASP A 205 -19.17 4.71 -3.87
N ALA A 206 -18.23 4.38 -4.75
CA ALA A 206 -18.49 3.45 -5.84
C ALA A 206 -18.70 2.00 -5.36
N VAL A 207 -18.27 1.68 -4.16
CA VAL A 207 -18.44 0.38 -3.50
C VAL A 207 -19.05 0.56 -2.09
N HIS A 208 -19.63 -0.50 -1.55
CA HIS A 208 -20.32 -0.46 -0.26
C HIS A 208 -19.80 -1.56 0.67
N THR A 209 -19.64 -1.24 1.94
CA THR A 209 -19.32 -2.19 3.01
C THR A 209 -20.22 -1.96 4.19
N ASP A 210 -20.43 -2.99 5.01
CA ASP A 210 -21.13 -2.83 6.28
C ASP A 210 -20.40 -1.82 7.16
N ALA A 211 -21.16 -0.93 7.80
CA ALA A 211 -20.61 0.00 8.76
C ALA A 211 -20.19 -0.73 10.04
N TYR A 212 -19.28 -0.11 10.82
CA TYR A 212 -18.98 -0.57 12.17
C TYR A 212 -20.27 -0.74 12.98
N ASN A 213 -20.46 -1.92 13.55
CA ASN A 213 -21.59 -2.25 14.40
C ASN A 213 -21.27 -3.44 15.30
N ALA A 214 -20.75 -3.18 16.50
CA ALA A 214 -20.39 -4.21 17.46
C ALA A 214 -21.59 -5.08 17.89
N GLU A 215 -22.77 -4.49 18.05
CA GLU A 215 -23.96 -5.24 18.45
C GLU A 215 -24.45 -6.20 17.35
N GLN A 216 -24.40 -5.77 16.10
CA GLN A 216 -24.70 -6.65 14.97
C GLN A 216 -23.64 -7.75 14.81
N ALA A 217 -22.36 -7.45 15.04
CA ALA A 217 -21.29 -8.45 15.05
C ALA A 217 -21.56 -9.53 16.12
N LYS A 218 -21.89 -9.13 17.36
CA LYS A 218 -22.28 -10.07 18.44
C LYS A 218 -23.49 -10.91 18.06
N LYS A 219 -24.49 -10.30 17.40
CA LYS A 219 -25.67 -11.01 16.94
C LYS A 219 -25.33 -12.08 15.90
N LEU A 220 -24.52 -11.73 14.89
CA LEU A 220 -24.05 -12.66 13.85
C LEU A 220 -23.31 -13.86 14.46
N LEU A 221 -22.44 -13.61 15.43
CA LEU A 221 -21.71 -14.68 16.14
C LEU A 221 -22.68 -15.61 16.88
N ARG A 222 -23.63 -15.05 17.63
CA ARG A 222 -24.66 -15.88 18.33
C ARG A 222 -25.49 -16.72 17.38
N GLU A 223 -25.94 -16.13 16.26
CA GLU A 223 -26.71 -16.84 15.23
C GLU A 223 -25.90 -17.96 14.56
N ALA A 224 -24.57 -17.83 14.51
CA ALA A 224 -23.64 -18.86 14.03
C ALA A 224 -23.23 -19.88 15.10
N GLY A 225 -23.80 -19.77 16.32
CA GLY A 225 -23.57 -20.71 17.43
C GLY A 225 -22.34 -20.40 18.30
N TRP A 226 -21.79 -19.18 18.16
CA TRP A 226 -20.71 -18.69 19.01
C TRP A 226 -21.29 -17.92 20.20
N THR A 227 -21.09 -18.41 21.42
CA THR A 227 -21.58 -17.80 22.67
C THR A 227 -20.56 -18.00 23.79
N ASP A 228 -20.43 -17.03 24.69
CA ASP A 228 -19.61 -17.16 25.89
C ASP A 228 -20.30 -18.07 26.88
N THR A 229 -19.91 -19.36 26.93
CA THR A 229 -20.59 -20.37 27.77
C THR A 229 -19.91 -20.56 29.12
N ASP A 230 -18.66 -20.15 29.30
CA ASP A 230 -17.92 -20.28 30.55
C ASP A 230 -17.73 -18.94 31.31
N GLY A 231 -18.16 -17.81 30.71
CA GLY A 231 -18.13 -16.49 31.33
C GLY A 231 -16.73 -15.83 31.30
N ASN A 232 -15.81 -16.30 30.42
CA ASN A 232 -14.45 -15.76 30.33
C ASN A 232 -14.35 -14.46 29.50
N GLY A 233 -15.48 -14.02 28.89
CA GLY A 233 -15.57 -12.81 28.07
C GLY A 233 -15.25 -13.04 26.60
N TYR A 234 -15.03 -14.28 26.18
CA TYR A 234 -14.85 -14.67 24.78
C TYR A 234 -15.94 -15.66 24.35
N VAL A 235 -16.39 -15.54 23.12
CA VAL A 235 -17.39 -16.48 22.60
C VAL A 235 -16.70 -17.80 22.24
N ASP A 236 -17.33 -18.89 22.59
CA ASP A 236 -16.87 -20.24 22.32
C ASP A 236 -17.89 -21.06 21.51
N LYS A 237 -17.40 -22.11 20.88
CA LYS A 237 -18.19 -23.12 20.17
C LYS A 237 -17.55 -24.48 20.41
N ASN A 238 -18.34 -25.43 20.94
CA ASN A 238 -17.83 -26.74 21.34
C ASN A 238 -16.66 -26.68 22.36
N GLY A 239 -16.69 -25.70 23.28
CA GLY A 239 -15.68 -25.52 24.32
C GLY A 239 -14.34 -24.94 23.81
N GLN A 240 -14.33 -24.34 22.64
CA GLN A 240 -13.16 -23.66 22.10
C GLN A 240 -13.47 -22.18 21.84
N ASP A 241 -12.70 -21.29 22.47
CA ASP A 241 -12.80 -19.84 22.26
C ASP A 241 -12.55 -19.50 20.79
N LEU A 242 -13.31 -18.52 20.27
CA LEU A 242 -13.05 -17.92 18.98
C LEU A 242 -11.78 -17.07 19.06
N THR A 243 -10.68 -17.66 18.62
CA THR A 243 -9.37 -17.03 18.65
C THR A 243 -8.86 -16.82 17.22
N VAL A 244 -8.29 -15.64 16.95
CA VAL A 244 -7.63 -15.31 15.69
C VAL A 244 -6.21 -14.79 15.95
N ARG A 245 -5.24 -15.27 15.19
CA ARG A 245 -3.85 -14.83 15.23
C ARG A 245 -3.67 -13.68 14.23
N TRP A 246 -3.45 -12.48 14.74
CA TRP A 246 -3.26 -11.27 13.95
C TRP A 246 -1.76 -11.03 13.72
N LEU A 247 -1.31 -11.21 12.50
CA LEU A 247 0.08 -10.99 12.08
C LEU A 247 0.22 -9.62 11.41
N THR A 248 1.31 -8.92 11.72
CA THR A 248 1.71 -7.70 11.00
C THR A 248 3.22 -7.45 11.14
N TYR A 249 3.71 -6.34 10.58
CA TYR A 249 5.10 -5.91 10.68
C TYR A 249 5.21 -4.47 11.22
N THR A 250 6.44 -4.08 11.67
CA THR A 250 6.66 -2.84 12.42
C THR A 250 7.14 -1.68 11.56
N SER A 251 7.61 -1.92 10.35
CA SER A 251 8.18 -0.89 9.46
C SER A 251 7.19 0.17 8.94
N ARG A 252 5.90 0.04 9.29
CA ARG A 252 4.84 1.03 9.07
C ARG A 252 4.11 1.23 10.39
N GLN A 253 4.20 2.43 10.97
CA GLN A 253 3.64 2.76 12.30
C GLN A 253 2.12 2.50 12.42
N GLU A 254 1.39 2.58 11.31
CA GLU A 254 -0.05 2.37 11.27
C GLU A 254 -0.44 0.90 11.54
N LEU A 255 0.42 -0.04 11.19
CA LEU A 255 0.10 -1.46 11.27
C LEU A 255 0.09 -2.01 12.69
N PRO A 256 1.10 -1.74 13.56
CA PRO A 256 1.00 -2.05 14.98
C PRO A 256 -0.19 -1.37 15.66
N LEU A 257 -0.43 -0.08 15.35
CA LEU A 257 -1.59 0.65 15.88
C LEU A 257 -2.93 0.00 15.45
N LEU A 258 -3.03 -0.45 14.20
CA LEU A 258 -4.20 -1.18 13.71
C LEU A 258 -4.37 -2.52 14.44
N ALA A 259 -3.28 -3.24 14.67
CA ALA A 259 -3.32 -4.53 15.36
C ALA A 259 -3.79 -4.40 16.82
N GLU A 260 -3.28 -3.40 17.55
CA GLU A 260 -3.70 -3.09 18.92
C GLU A 260 -5.17 -2.64 18.97
N ALA A 261 -5.58 -1.78 18.04
CA ALA A 261 -6.96 -1.35 17.91
C ALA A 261 -7.89 -2.53 17.60
N ALA A 262 -7.51 -3.37 16.64
CA ALA A 262 -8.27 -4.56 16.27
C ALA A 262 -8.42 -5.53 17.46
N GLN A 263 -7.36 -5.74 18.24
CA GLN A 263 -7.43 -6.56 19.45
C GLN A 263 -8.49 -6.03 20.43
N ALA A 264 -8.52 -4.72 20.65
CA ALA A 264 -9.51 -4.09 21.54
C ALA A 264 -10.93 -4.19 20.97
N PHE A 265 -11.12 -3.91 19.68
CA PHE A 265 -12.43 -3.97 19.03
C PHE A 265 -12.98 -5.41 18.96
N LEU A 266 -12.12 -6.38 18.65
CA LEU A 266 -12.51 -7.80 18.59
C LEU A 266 -12.87 -8.34 19.97
N LYS A 267 -12.14 -7.92 21.01
CA LYS A 267 -12.48 -8.27 22.40
C LYS A 267 -13.87 -7.77 22.79
N GLU A 268 -14.25 -6.57 22.35
CA GLU A 268 -15.59 -6.02 22.63
C GLU A 268 -16.72 -6.92 22.11
N VAL A 269 -16.50 -7.64 21.03
CA VAL A 269 -17.47 -8.57 20.45
C VAL A 269 -17.24 -10.03 20.85
N GLY A 270 -16.32 -10.27 21.80
CA GLY A 270 -16.03 -11.59 22.34
C GLY A 270 -15.06 -12.42 21.48
N ILE A 271 -14.31 -11.83 20.57
CA ILE A 271 -13.28 -12.53 19.78
C ILE A 271 -11.91 -12.29 20.41
N ARG A 272 -11.15 -13.35 20.68
CA ARG A 272 -9.78 -13.26 21.14
C ARG A 272 -8.84 -13.01 19.96
N ALA A 273 -8.10 -11.90 19.97
CA ALA A 273 -7.06 -11.63 18.99
C ALA A 273 -5.66 -11.72 19.62
N GLU A 274 -4.84 -12.61 19.10
CA GLU A 274 -3.43 -12.75 19.48
C GLU A 274 -2.56 -11.99 18.47
N VAL A 275 -2.02 -10.85 18.90
CA VAL A 275 -1.26 -9.95 18.03
C VAL A 275 0.20 -10.35 18.00
N ASN A 276 0.75 -10.47 16.78
CA ASN A 276 2.17 -10.65 16.50
C ASN A 276 2.64 -9.59 15.49
N ALA A 277 3.29 -8.53 15.98
CA ALA A 277 3.92 -7.50 15.18
C ALA A 277 5.43 -7.78 15.10
N THR A 278 5.90 -8.26 13.95
CA THR A 278 7.29 -8.72 13.79
C THR A 278 7.81 -8.46 12.38
N ASP A 279 9.07 -8.06 12.26
CA ASP A 279 9.74 -7.91 10.97
C ASP A 279 10.09 -9.28 10.33
N ASN A 280 10.03 -10.36 11.11
CA ASN A 280 10.16 -11.74 10.61
C ASN A 280 8.81 -12.34 10.14
N TYR A 281 7.84 -11.52 9.76
CA TYR A 281 6.50 -11.94 9.36
C TYR A 281 6.48 -12.97 8.21
N ASN A 282 7.49 -12.95 7.32
CA ASN A 282 7.58 -13.90 6.21
C ASN A 282 7.68 -15.36 6.66
N ASP A 283 8.33 -15.64 7.78
CA ASP A 283 8.43 -17.00 8.31
C ASP A 283 7.09 -17.48 8.86
N PHE A 284 6.31 -16.59 9.48
CA PHE A 284 4.95 -16.89 9.93
C PHE A 284 4.01 -17.15 8.75
N LEU A 285 4.09 -16.33 7.68
CA LEU A 285 3.33 -16.57 6.45
C LEU A 285 3.63 -17.94 5.85
N LYS A 286 4.91 -18.30 5.73
CA LYS A 286 5.33 -19.60 5.17
C LYS A 286 4.86 -20.80 5.99
N ARG A 287 4.82 -20.69 7.32
CA ARG A 287 4.37 -21.77 8.21
C ARG A 287 2.85 -21.85 8.35
N GLY A 288 2.11 -20.83 7.91
CA GLY A 288 0.67 -20.73 8.15
C GLY A 288 0.30 -20.40 9.61
N ASP A 289 1.24 -19.83 10.38
CA ASP A 289 1.04 -19.47 11.79
C ASP A 289 0.35 -18.10 11.92
N TRP A 290 -0.77 -17.93 11.24
CA TRP A 290 -1.55 -16.69 11.23
C TRP A 290 -2.96 -16.95 10.66
N ASP A 291 -3.91 -16.10 11.05
CA ASP A 291 -5.30 -16.15 10.58
C ASP A 291 -5.69 -14.85 9.87
N ILE A 292 -5.20 -13.72 10.35
CA ILE A 292 -5.39 -12.40 9.75
C ILE A 292 -4.02 -11.76 9.57
N TYR A 293 -3.70 -11.29 8.34
CA TYR A 293 -2.45 -10.62 8.05
C TYR A 293 -2.68 -9.18 7.60
N ALA A 294 -2.31 -8.23 8.46
CA ALA A 294 -2.37 -6.81 8.16
C ALA A 294 -1.11 -6.34 7.43
N LYS A 295 -1.31 -5.66 6.31
CA LYS A 295 -0.25 -5.15 5.44
C LYS A 295 -0.64 -3.84 4.77
N ALA A 296 0.37 -3.10 4.27
CA ALA A 296 0.19 -1.86 3.55
C ALA A 296 0.84 -1.93 2.16
N PHE A 297 0.17 -1.40 1.15
CA PHE A 297 0.74 -1.24 -0.19
C PHE A 297 -0.04 -0.21 -1.01
N VAL A 298 0.58 0.26 -2.08
CA VAL A 298 -0.03 1.20 -3.01
C VAL A 298 -0.96 0.43 -3.94
N ALA A 299 -2.28 0.63 -3.83
CA ALA A 299 -3.27 -0.14 -4.58
C ALA A 299 -3.26 0.18 -6.08
N ALA A 300 -2.90 1.41 -6.45
CA ALA A 300 -2.83 1.83 -7.85
C ALA A 300 -1.60 2.73 -8.08
N PRO A 301 -0.38 2.17 -8.13
CA PRO A 301 0.87 2.94 -8.22
C PRO A 301 0.94 3.82 -9.47
N THR A 302 0.28 3.42 -10.53
CA THR A 302 0.24 4.12 -11.83
C THR A 302 -1.18 4.56 -12.22
N GLY A 303 -2.11 4.54 -11.25
CA GLY A 303 -3.50 4.97 -11.44
C GLY A 303 -4.41 3.92 -12.08
N ASP A 304 -3.92 2.74 -12.44
CA ASP A 304 -4.73 1.66 -13.01
C ASP A 304 -5.14 0.64 -11.94
N PRO A 305 -6.43 0.27 -11.84
CA PRO A 305 -6.93 -0.65 -10.81
C PRO A 305 -6.51 -2.12 -11.02
N GLN A 306 -6.14 -2.52 -12.23
CA GLN A 306 -5.79 -3.91 -12.55
C GLN A 306 -4.65 -4.42 -11.68
N TYR A 307 -3.67 -3.56 -11.38
CA TYR A 307 -2.52 -3.89 -10.54
C TYR A 307 -2.91 -4.54 -9.21
N TYR A 308 -3.88 -3.96 -8.51
CA TYR A 308 -4.33 -4.49 -7.22
C TYR A 308 -4.84 -5.92 -7.34
N PHE A 309 -5.74 -6.15 -8.28
CA PHE A 309 -6.38 -7.46 -8.44
C PHE A 309 -5.40 -8.53 -8.89
N THR A 310 -4.59 -8.23 -9.90
CA THR A 310 -3.62 -9.21 -10.43
C THR A 310 -2.48 -9.51 -9.45
N THR A 311 -2.13 -8.54 -8.59
CA THR A 311 -1.02 -8.71 -7.64
C THR A 311 -1.48 -9.30 -6.30
N HIS A 312 -2.65 -8.93 -5.78
CA HIS A 312 -3.00 -9.23 -4.39
C HIS A 312 -4.23 -10.13 -4.23
N VAL A 313 -5.00 -10.37 -5.29
CA VAL A 313 -6.31 -11.03 -5.19
C VAL A 313 -6.36 -12.36 -5.94
N LEU A 314 -5.86 -12.43 -7.18
CA LEU A 314 -5.95 -13.64 -7.98
C LEU A 314 -5.27 -14.83 -7.31
N ASP A 315 -5.84 -16.01 -7.48
CA ASP A 315 -5.31 -17.28 -6.97
C ASP A 315 -3.90 -17.58 -7.48
N SER A 316 -3.61 -17.18 -8.72
CA SER A 316 -2.28 -17.30 -9.33
C SER A 316 -1.20 -16.38 -8.71
N SER A 317 -1.57 -15.41 -7.87
CA SER A 317 -0.64 -14.46 -7.28
C SER A 317 0.01 -14.98 -6.02
N SER A 318 1.34 -14.90 -5.93
CA SER A 318 2.10 -15.19 -4.72
C SER A 318 1.85 -14.19 -3.56
N TYR A 319 1.20 -13.06 -3.83
CA TYR A 319 0.82 -12.05 -2.83
C TYR A 319 -0.60 -12.23 -2.30
N ASN A 320 -1.39 -13.19 -2.85
CA ASN A 320 -2.65 -13.64 -2.26
C ASN A 320 -2.38 -14.56 -1.06
N SER A 321 -1.84 -13.97 0.00
CA SER A 321 -1.47 -14.73 1.21
C SER A 321 -2.67 -15.40 1.90
N GLY A 322 -3.87 -14.83 1.75
CA GLY A 322 -5.09 -15.32 2.36
C GLY A 322 -5.72 -16.52 1.66
N HIS A 323 -5.18 -16.97 0.54
CA HIS A 323 -5.74 -18.05 -0.29
C HIS A 323 -7.20 -17.83 -0.67
N TYR A 324 -7.58 -16.54 -0.85
CA TYR A 324 -8.90 -16.20 -1.34
C TYR A 324 -9.08 -16.68 -2.78
N HIS A 325 -10.19 -17.34 -3.05
CA HIS A 325 -10.58 -17.77 -4.38
C HIS A 325 -12.06 -17.49 -4.63
N ASN A 326 -12.37 -16.92 -5.79
CA ASN A 326 -13.75 -16.69 -6.24
C ASN A 326 -13.78 -16.65 -7.76
N GLU A 327 -14.50 -17.58 -8.39
CA GLU A 327 -14.58 -17.71 -9.87
C GLU A 327 -15.10 -16.43 -10.54
N ARG A 328 -16.01 -15.70 -9.88
CA ARG A 328 -16.55 -14.44 -10.41
C ARG A 328 -15.47 -13.35 -10.44
N VAL A 329 -14.63 -13.28 -9.42
CA VAL A 329 -13.49 -12.34 -9.34
C VAL A 329 -12.45 -12.68 -10.40
N GLU A 330 -12.12 -13.94 -10.60
CA GLU A 330 -11.21 -14.41 -11.66
C GLU A 330 -11.72 -14.00 -13.05
N GLU A 331 -13.01 -14.23 -13.33
CA GLU A 331 -13.65 -13.89 -14.61
C GLU A 331 -13.69 -12.39 -14.86
N LEU A 332 -14.10 -11.59 -13.87
CA LEU A 332 -14.14 -10.13 -13.97
C LEU A 332 -12.72 -9.54 -14.17
N THR A 333 -11.72 -10.11 -13.48
CA THR A 333 -10.33 -9.67 -13.65
C THR A 333 -9.80 -10.03 -15.03
N ARG A 334 -10.20 -11.18 -15.59
CA ARG A 334 -9.87 -11.57 -16.98
C ARG A 334 -10.48 -10.59 -17.98
N GLN A 335 -11.73 -10.14 -17.77
CA GLN A 335 -12.38 -9.10 -18.60
C GLN A 335 -11.64 -7.76 -18.47
N LEU A 336 -11.29 -7.33 -17.26
CA LEU A 336 -10.55 -6.10 -17.00
C LEU A 336 -9.20 -6.07 -17.73
N ARG A 337 -8.50 -7.20 -17.79
CA ARG A 337 -7.22 -7.35 -18.50
C ARG A 337 -7.33 -7.18 -20.03
N GLY A 338 -8.52 -7.30 -20.59
CA GLY A 338 -8.77 -7.15 -22.03
C GLY A 338 -9.51 -5.86 -22.43
N GLU A 339 -9.98 -5.07 -21.48
CA GLU A 339 -10.83 -3.89 -21.68
C GLU A 339 -10.00 -2.62 -21.83
N PHE A 340 -10.20 -1.85 -22.92
CA PHE A 340 -9.50 -0.62 -23.23
C PHE A 340 -10.28 0.65 -22.83
N ASP A 341 -11.61 0.58 -22.73
CA ASP A 341 -12.43 1.73 -22.33
C ASP A 341 -12.25 2.03 -20.84
N PRO A 342 -11.77 3.25 -20.46
CA PRO A 342 -11.51 3.57 -19.06
C PRO A 342 -12.75 3.50 -18.16
N ALA A 343 -13.93 3.84 -18.68
CA ALA A 343 -15.15 3.78 -17.90
C ALA A 343 -15.62 2.33 -17.69
N ALA A 344 -15.46 1.47 -18.69
CA ALA A 344 -15.71 0.03 -18.53
C ALA A 344 -14.72 -0.61 -17.56
N ARG A 345 -13.43 -0.23 -17.60
CA ARG A 345 -12.42 -0.66 -16.62
C ARG A 345 -12.81 -0.29 -15.20
N SER A 346 -13.25 0.96 -15.00
CA SER A 346 -13.71 1.40 -13.67
C SER A 346 -14.93 0.60 -13.19
N ARG A 347 -15.90 0.33 -14.05
CA ARG A 347 -17.07 -0.51 -13.70
C ARG A 347 -16.68 -1.94 -13.33
N LEU A 348 -15.75 -2.55 -14.07
CA LEU A 348 -15.23 -3.89 -13.74
C LEU A 348 -14.49 -3.89 -12.40
N ALA A 349 -13.66 -2.88 -12.15
CA ALA A 349 -12.96 -2.72 -10.88
C ALA A 349 -13.92 -2.57 -9.70
N VAL A 350 -15.03 -1.81 -9.87
CA VAL A 350 -16.09 -1.70 -8.86
C VAL A 350 -16.74 -3.07 -8.59
N GLN A 351 -17.08 -3.83 -9.64
CA GLN A 351 -17.70 -5.15 -9.46
C GLN A 351 -16.76 -6.12 -8.74
N ILE A 352 -15.47 -6.11 -9.06
CA ILE A 352 -14.48 -6.97 -8.39
C ILE A 352 -14.35 -6.54 -6.93
N SER A 353 -14.17 -5.24 -6.67
CA SER A 353 -14.01 -4.72 -5.30
C SER A 353 -15.26 -5.02 -4.45
N GLN A 354 -16.46 -4.88 -5.02
CA GLN A 354 -17.70 -5.21 -4.31
C GLN A 354 -17.76 -6.69 -3.94
N GLN A 355 -17.37 -7.60 -4.85
CA GLN A 355 -17.35 -9.03 -4.53
C GLN A 355 -16.38 -9.34 -3.38
N LEU A 356 -15.20 -8.69 -3.34
CA LEU A 356 -14.25 -8.85 -2.23
C LEU A 356 -14.85 -8.39 -0.89
N LEU A 357 -15.65 -7.32 -0.91
CA LEU A 357 -16.34 -6.80 0.27
C LEU A 357 -17.49 -7.72 0.71
N ASP A 358 -18.30 -8.21 -0.23
CA ASP A 358 -19.40 -9.13 0.05
C ASP A 358 -18.90 -10.45 0.65
N ASP A 359 -17.75 -10.95 0.18
CA ASP A 359 -17.11 -12.15 0.72
C ASP A 359 -16.35 -11.89 2.03
N ASN A 360 -16.18 -10.62 2.43
CA ASN A 360 -15.34 -10.20 3.55
C ASN A 360 -13.93 -10.82 3.44
N ALA A 361 -13.33 -10.78 2.24
CA ALA A 361 -12.01 -11.35 1.99
C ALA A 361 -10.90 -10.51 2.60
N PHE A 362 -11.13 -9.20 2.71
CA PHE A 362 -10.21 -8.21 3.24
C PHE A 362 -10.94 -7.23 4.16
N ILE A 363 -10.26 -6.78 5.20
CA ILE A 363 -10.66 -5.63 6.03
C ILE A 363 -9.83 -4.45 5.54
N TYR A 364 -10.46 -3.50 4.85
CA TYR A 364 -9.82 -2.25 4.45
C TYR A 364 -9.97 -1.25 5.59
N ALA A 365 -8.88 -0.95 6.27
CA ALA A 365 -8.93 -0.11 7.48
C ALA A 365 -8.81 1.38 7.14
N SER A 366 -7.79 1.76 6.36
CA SER A 366 -7.51 3.15 6.06
C SER A 366 -6.76 3.31 4.75
N HIS A 367 -6.97 4.45 4.06
CA HIS A 367 -6.02 4.95 3.06
C HIS A 367 -5.09 5.95 3.72
N LEU A 368 -3.79 5.91 3.36
CA LEU A 368 -2.79 6.82 3.88
C LEU A 368 -3.05 8.24 3.38
N LYS A 369 -3.16 9.19 4.32
CA LYS A 369 -2.95 10.60 4.05
C LYS A 369 -1.48 10.90 4.34
N MET A 370 -0.65 10.84 3.30
CA MET A 370 0.77 11.09 3.43
C MET A 370 1.04 12.54 3.81
N SER A 371 1.92 12.77 4.76
CA SER A 371 2.30 14.10 5.23
C SER A 371 3.81 14.29 5.19
N PHE A 372 4.25 15.35 4.55
CA PHE A 372 5.60 15.88 4.63
C PHE A 372 5.63 17.07 5.58
N VAL A 373 6.62 17.10 6.46
CA VAL A 373 6.91 18.24 7.30
C VAL A 373 8.25 18.82 6.87
N MET A 374 8.31 20.11 6.64
CA MET A 374 9.50 20.79 6.12
C MET A 374 9.65 22.20 6.68
N LYS A 375 10.85 22.75 6.63
CA LYS A 375 11.09 24.17 6.89
C LYS A 375 10.25 25.03 5.93
N SER A 376 9.75 26.18 6.39
CA SER A 376 8.80 27.00 5.63
C SER A 376 9.35 27.57 4.31
N ASN A 377 10.69 27.72 4.21
CA ASN A 377 11.37 28.18 2.97
C ASN A 377 11.46 27.12 1.86
N ILE A 378 11.31 25.83 2.18
CA ILE A 378 11.38 24.75 1.17
C ILE A 378 10.22 24.85 0.21
N LYS A 379 10.47 24.78 -1.10
CA LYS A 379 9.45 24.75 -2.16
C LYS A 379 9.62 23.50 -3.02
N GLY A 380 8.55 23.09 -3.72
CA GLY A 380 8.58 21.96 -4.65
C GLY A 380 8.75 20.58 -3.99
N PHE A 381 8.71 20.49 -2.65
CA PHE A 381 8.63 19.23 -1.93
C PHE A 381 7.17 18.98 -1.55
N THR A 382 6.50 18.12 -2.30
CA THR A 382 5.05 17.91 -2.21
C THR A 382 4.72 16.43 -2.11
N ALA A 383 3.71 16.09 -1.32
CA ALA A 383 3.19 14.74 -1.27
C ALA A 383 2.47 14.38 -2.57
N HIS A 384 2.83 13.27 -3.20
CA HIS A 384 2.21 12.80 -4.44
C HIS A 384 1.18 11.70 -4.15
N PRO A 385 0.01 11.68 -4.82
CA PRO A 385 -1.03 10.67 -4.58
C PRO A 385 -0.60 9.21 -4.82
N SER A 386 0.43 8.97 -5.62
CA SER A 386 1.00 7.64 -5.85
C SER A 386 1.99 7.19 -4.77
N ASP A 387 2.31 8.04 -3.78
CA ASP A 387 3.33 7.75 -2.75
C ASP A 387 4.75 7.59 -3.35
N TYR A 388 4.99 8.22 -4.51
CA TYR A 388 6.27 8.27 -5.23
C TYR A 388 6.56 9.71 -5.68
N TYR A 389 7.69 9.95 -6.38
CA TYR A 389 8.07 11.21 -7.01
C TYR A 389 8.29 12.38 -6.04
N GLU A 390 8.97 12.12 -4.94
CA GLU A 390 9.16 13.09 -3.86
C GLU A 390 10.27 14.10 -4.17
N ILE A 391 11.39 13.64 -4.75
CA ILE A 391 12.55 14.46 -5.07
C ILE A 391 12.53 14.76 -6.57
N THR A 392 12.12 15.97 -6.92
CA THR A 392 11.93 16.42 -8.30
C THR A 392 12.86 17.58 -8.63
N SER A 393 12.89 18.00 -9.91
CA SER A 393 13.62 19.20 -10.37
C SER A 393 13.10 20.51 -9.74
N ASP A 394 11.88 20.49 -9.20
CA ASP A 394 11.23 21.68 -8.62
C ASP A 394 11.60 21.93 -7.16
N LEU A 395 12.29 20.99 -6.52
CA LEU A 395 12.78 21.17 -5.16
C LEU A 395 13.68 22.40 -5.08
N GLU A 396 13.33 23.36 -4.19
CA GLU A 396 14.01 24.63 -4.01
C GLU A 396 14.11 24.94 -2.51
N VAL A 397 15.30 25.38 -2.06
CA VAL A 397 15.61 25.76 -0.67
C VAL A 397 15.86 27.26 -0.55
#